data_d108630c0ad7b31d85c29b49f56a31a1
#
_entry.id   d108630c0ad7b31d85c29b49f56a31a1
#
_cell.length_a   1.000
_cell.length_b   1.000
_cell.length_c   1.000
_cell.angle_alpha   90.00
_cell.angle_beta   90.00
_cell.angle_gamma   90.00
#
_symmetry.space_group_name_H-M   'P 1'
#
loop_
_entity.id
_entity.type
_entity.pdbx_description
1 polymer ?
#
loop_
_entity_poly.entity_id
_entity_poly.type
_entity_poly.pdbx_seq_one_letter_code
_entity_poly.pdbx_strand_id
1 'polypeptide(L)'
;MTVETSFFETRLATDEIDLLAAQRLRYRVFVEELGGDGPLVDHLNRLERDEFDPVVDQMLLIDNRRPRDSLDHVVGVYRLLPGDRAKEFGRF
;
A
#
# COMPACT_ATOMS: atom_id res chain seq x y z
N MET A 1 -28.60 8.68 -3.23
CA MET A 1 -27.15 8.61 -3.41
C MET A 1 -26.51 9.68 -2.58
N THR A 2 -25.44 9.35 -2.05
CA THR A 2 -24.78 10.25 -1.16
C THR A 2 -23.49 10.77 -1.77
N VAL A 3 -23.22 12.03 -1.48
CA VAL A 3 -22.04 12.69 -2.04
C VAL A 3 -20.76 12.12 -1.43
N GLU A 4 -20.82 11.73 -0.19
CA GLU A 4 -19.63 11.25 0.51
C GLU A 4 -19.00 10.03 -0.14
N THR A 5 -19.75 9.22 -0.86
CA THR A 5 -19.16 8.08 -1.56
C THR A 5 -18.23 8.51 -2.70
N SER A 6 -18.37 9.74 -3.20
CA SER A 6 -17.51 10.25 -4.26
C SER A 6 -16.12 10.66 -3.77
N PHE A 7 -15.92 10.80 -2.46
CA PHE A 7 -14.60 11.13 -1.92
C PHE A 7 -13.67 9.93 -1.92
N PHE A 8 -14.21 8.73 -1.85
CA PHE A 8 -13.43 7.52 -1.75
C PHE A 8 -13.53 6.71 -3.02
N GLU A 9 -12.41 6.11 -3.41
CA GLU A 9 -12.42 5.13 -4.49
C GLU A 9 -11.52 3.97 -4.13
N THR A 10 -11.82 2.80 -4.70
CA THR A 10 -10.95 1.65 -4.61
C THR A 10 -10.39 1.35 -5.99
N ARG A 11 -9.10 1.08 -6.08
CA ARG A 11 -8.47 0.68 -7.33
C ARG A 11 -7.15 0.00 -7.06
N LEU A 12 -6.66 -0.72 -8.06
CA LEU A 12 -5.32 -1.27 -7.98
C LEU A 12 -4.29 -0.15 -8.13
N ALA A 13 -3.19 -0.28 -7.41
CA ALA A 13 -2.07 0.62 -7.59
C ALA A 13 -1.45 0.40 -8.95
N THR A 14 -1.33 1.45 -9.75
CA THR A 14 -0.82 1.35 -11.11
C THR A 14 0.37 2.27 -11.37
N ASP A 15 0.61 3.24 -10.53
CA ASP A 15 1.75 4.13 -10.70
C ASP A 15 2.62 4.17 -9.45
N GLU A 16 3.79 4.78 -9.59
CA GLU A 16 4.78 4.81 -8.53
C GLU A 16 4.30 5.62 -7.32
N ILE A 17 3.58 6.69 -7.54
CA ILE A 17 3.08 7.52 -6.44
C ILE A 17 2.11 6.74 -5.57
N ASP A 18 1.21 5.99 -6.18
CA ASP A 18 0.28 5.14 -5.43
C ASP A 18 1.02 4.05 -4.65
N LEU A 19 2.04 3.44 -5.26
CA LEU A 19 2.82 2.41 -4.60
C LEU A 19 3.60 2.98 -3.41
N LEU A 20 4.19 4.14 -3.57
CA LEU A 20 4.90 4.81 -2.48
C LEU A 20 3.95 5.19 -1.35
N ALA A 21 2.76 5.68 -1.70
CA ALA A 21 1.76 6.03 -0.69
C ALA A 21 1.29 4.80 0.09
N ALA A 22 1.13 3.67 -0.59
CA ALA A 22 0.78 2.41 0.07
C ALA A 22 1.88 1.98 1.03
N GLN A 23 3.14 2.07 0.61
CA GLN A 23 4.28 1.73 1.47
C GLN A 23 4.40 2.69 2.65
N ARG A 24 4.07 3.96 2.46
CA ARG A 24 4.05 4.94 3.54
C ARG A 24 2.97 4.61 4.57
N LEU A 25 1.78 4.26 4.12
CA LEU A 25 0.72 3.87 5.04
C LEU A 25 1.10 2.63 5.83
N ARG A 26 1.67 1.63 5.16
CA ARG A 26 2.13 0.40 5.82
C ARG A 26 3.23 0.70 6.84
N TYR A 27 4.12 1.64 6.55
CA TYR A 27 5.14 2.04 7.50
C TYR A 27 4.50 2.63 8.77
N ARG A 28 3.52 3.50 8.62
CA ARG A 28 2.83 4.07 9.77
C ARG A 28 2.21 3.01 10.67
N VAL A 29 1.59 2.02 10.07
CA VAL A 29 0.91 0.98 10.84
C VAL A 29 1.93 -0.02 11.41
N PHE A 30 2.77 -0.58 10.56
CA PHE A 30 3.67 -1.66 10.96
C PHE A 30 4.80 -1.17 11.86
N VAL A 31 5.44 -0.08 11.49
CA VAL A 31 6.63 0.40 12.20
C VAL A 31 6.23 1.37 13.33
N GLU A 32 5.49 2.42 13.00
CA GLU A 32 5.22 3.48 13.97
C GLU A 32 4.19 3.08 15.02
N GLU A 33 3.17 2.31 14.65
CA GLU A 33 2.14 1.90 15.61
C GLU A 33 2.46 0.57 16.29
N LEU A 34 3.01 -0.40 15.54
CA LEU A 34 3.25 -1.75 16.05
C LEU A 34 4.69 -2.03 16.42
N GLY A 35 5.61 -1.12 16.09
CA GLY A 35 7.03 -1.31 16.42
C GLY A 35 7.75 -2.35 15.59
N GLY A 36 7.20 -2.69 14.41
CA GLY A 36 7.81 -3.69 13.54
C GLY A 36 9.05 -3.20 12.83
N ASP A 37 9.78 -4.13 12.23
CA ASP A 37 10.96 -3.83 11.43
C ASP A 37 11.18 -4.98 10.44
N GLY A 38 12.08 -4.77 9.50
CA GLY A 38 12.42 -5.79 8.52
C GLY A 38 13.54 -5.31 7.61
N PRO A 39 14.18 -6.23 6.87
CA PRO A 39 15.37 -5.91 6.07
C PRO A 39 15.10 -4.96 4.92
N LEU A 40 13.86 -4.87 4.44
CA LEU A 40 13.52 -3.99 3.33
C LEU A 40 12.76 -2.73 3.77
N VAL A 41 12.62 -2.52 5.09
CA VAL A 41 11.99 -1.32 5.62
C VAL A 41 12.94 -0.15 5.47
N ASP A 42 12.44 0.93 4.87
CA ASP A 42 13.21 2.13 4.64
C ASP A 42 12.82 3.18 5.69
N HIS A 43 13.59 3.22 6.78
CA HIS A 43 13.31 4.15 7.87
C HIS A 43 13.59 5.60 7.49
N LEU A 44 14.52 5.83 6.57
CA LEU A 44 14.84 7.19 6.14
C LEU A 44 13.68 7.83 5.40
N ASN A 45 13.08 7.09 4.47
CA ASN A 45 11.97 7.60 3.66
C ASN A 45 10.61 7.21 4.22
N ARG A 46 10.59 6.44 5.31
CA ARG A 46 9.39 5.98 6.00
C ARG A 46 8.49 5.17 5.08
N LEU A 47 9.07 4.14 4.49
CA LEU A 47 8.37 3.23 3.59
C LEU A 47 8.54 1.79 4.09
N GLU A 48 7.44 1.05 4.18
CA GLU A 48 7.49 -0.36 4.53
C GLU A 48 7.42 -1.18 3.25
N ARG A 49 8.45 -2.00 3.02
CA ARG A 49 8.52 -2.92 1.89
C ARG A 49 8.82 -4.31 2.42
N ASP A 50 8.45 -5.31 1.66
CA ASP A 50 8.83 -6.67 1.98
C ASP A 50 9.06 -7.48 0.71
N GLU A 51 9.43 -8.76 0.87
CA GLU A 51 9.78 -9.62 -0.25
C GLU A 51 8.60 -9.93 -1.16
N PHE A 52 7.37 -9.71 -0.71
CA PHE A 52 6.17 -9.96 -1.50
C PHE A 52 5.80 -8.81 -2.44
N ASP A 53 6.33 -7.60 -2.21
CA ASP A 53 5.95 -6.42 -2.99
C ASP A 53 6.03 -6.61 -4.50
N PRO A 54 7.06 -7.29 -5.06
CA PRO A 54 7.13 -7.47 -6.51
C PRO A 54 6.08 -8.41 -7.09
N VAL A 55 5.45 -9.25 -6.28
CA VAL A 55 4.54 -10.29 -6.78
C VAL A 55 3.09 -10.09 -6.38
N VAL A 56 2.78 -9.09 -5.53
CA VAL A 56 1.41 -8.84 -5.11
C VAL A 56 0.81 -7.67 -5.87
N ASP A 57 -0.51 -7.74 -6.04
CA ASP A 57 -1.29 -6.58 -6.46
C ASP A 57 -1.74 -5.83 -5.22
N GLN A 58 -1.73 -4.52 -5.27
CA GLN A 58 -2.15 -3.71 -4.14
C GLN A 58 -3.45 -3.00 -4.46
N MET A 59 -4.51 -3.39 -3.75
CA MET A 59 -5.80 -2.72 -3.84
C MET A 59 -5.80 -1.59 -2.83
N LEU A 60 -6.09 -0.39 -3.30
CA LEU A 60 -6.01 0.81 -2.50
C LEU A 60 -7.38 1.39 -2.23
N LEU A 61 -7.55 1.90 -1.01
CA LEU A 61 -8.64 2.81 -0.70
C LEU A 61 -8.07 4.22 -0.73
N ILE A 62 -8.60 5.03 -1.63
CA ILE A 62 -8.12 6.39 -1.88
C ILE A 62 -9.12 7.39 -1.30
N ASP A 63 -8.61 8.37 -0.58
CA ASP A 63 -9.37 9.54 -0.18
C ASP A 63 -8.98 10.69 -1.09
N ASN A 64 -9.84 11.01 -2.05
CA ASN A 64 -9.57 12.01 -3.07
C ASN A 64 -9.51 13.44 -2.54
N ARG A 65 -9.80 13.65 -1.27
CA ARG A 65 -9.66 14.96 -0.63
C ARG A 65 -8.24 15.22 -0.15
N ARG A 66 -7.39 14.17 -0.13
CA ARG A 66 -6.02 14.27 0.37
C ARG A 66 -5.05 14.42 -0.80
N PRO A 67 -3.95 15.17 -0.60
CA PRO A 67 -3.00 15.40 -1.67
C PRO A 67 -2.17 14.15 -2.00
N ARG A 68 -1.90 13.95 -3.29
CA ARG A 68 -1.08 12.83 -3.75
C ARG A 68 0.41 13.08 -3.52
N ASP A 69 0.84 14.33 -3.64
CA ASP A 69 2.25 14.68 -3.57
C ASP A 69 2.85 14.47 -2.18
N SER A 70 2.02 14.52 -1.13
CA SER A 70 2.47 14.22 0.23
C SER A 70 2.29 12.74 0.60
N LEU A 71 1.80 11.91 -0.34
CA LEU A 71 1.55 10.48 -0.15
C LEU A 71 0.50 10.19 0.93
N ASP A 72 -0.43 11.11 1.13
CA ASP A 72 -1.47 10.97 2.15
C ASP A 72 -2.82 10.49 1.60
N HIS A 73 -2.90 10.33 0.28
CA HIS A 73 -4.18 10.01 -0.36
C HIS A 73 -4.60 8.54 -0.18
N VAL A 74 -3.67 7.65 0.11
CA VAL A 74 -3.97 6.23 0.35
C VAL A 74 -4.25 6.04 1.82
N VAL A 75 -5.49 5.65 2.14
CA VAL A 75 -5.93 5.47 3.53
C VAL A 75 -6.21 4.02 3.87
N GLY A 76 -6.15 3.12 2.89
CA GLY A 76 -6.25 1.69 3.11
C GLY A 76 -5.48 0.93 2.04
N VAL A 77 -4.88 -0.20 2.42
CA VAL A 77 -4.12 -1.06 1.51
C VAL A 77 -4.52 -2.51 1.75
N TYR A 78 -4.81 -3.21 0.67
CA TYR A 78 -5.10 -4.63 0.71
C TYR A 78 -4.25 -5.31 -0.35
N ARG A 79 -3.40 -6.24 0.05
CA ARG A 79 -2.48 -6.91 -0.87
C ARG A 79 -3.04 -8.25 -1.30
N LEU A 80 -3.03 -8.48 -2.61
CA LEU A 80 -3.54 -9.71 -3.22
C LEU A 80 -2.38 -10.44 -3.89
N LEU A 81 -2.25 -11.73 -3.62
CA LEU A 81 -1.26 -12.57 -4.28
C LEU A 81 -1.99 -13.52 -5.22
N PRO A 82 -1.98 -13.24 -6.54
CA PRO A 82 -2.62 -14.15 -7.51
C PRO A 82 -2.00 -15.54 -7.47
N GLY A 83 -2.82 -16.58 -7.71
CA GLY A 83 -2.40 -17.95 -7.57
C GLY A 83 -1.21 -18.34 -8.44
N ASP A 84 -1.14 -17.82 -9.67
CA ASP A 84 -0.03 -18.10 -10.57
C ASP A 84 1.28 -17.50 -10.06
N ARG A 85 1.23 -16.29 -9.49
CA ARG A 85 2.42 -15.68 -8.89
C ARG A 85 2.79 -16.38 -7.60
N ALA A 86 1.82 -16.89 -6.86
CA ALA A 86 2.09 -17.64 -5.65
C ALA A 86 2.92 -18.88 -5.94
N LYS A 87 2.61 -19.58 -7.04
CA LYS A 87 3.38 -20.74 -7.48
C LYS A 87 4.81 -20.39 -7.82
N GLU A 88 5.02 -19.28 -8.54
CA GLU A 88 6.34 -18.81 -8.89
C GLU A 88 7.14 -18.45 -7.65
N PHE A 89 6.49 -17.87 -6.67
CA PHE A 89 7.15 -17.48 -5.42
C PHE A 89 7.46 -18.69 -4.54
N GLY A 90 6.71 -19.79 -4.68
CA GLY A 90 6.99 -21.03 -3.98
C GLY A 90 6.52 -21.05 -2.53
N ARG A 91 5.59 -20.20 -2.15
CA ARG A 91 5.17 -20.08 -0.74
C ARG A 91 3.69 -20.33 -0.50
N PHE A 92 2.94 -20.56 -1.53
CA PHE A 92 1.49 -20.71 -1.39
C PHE A 92 0.96 -21.89 -2.16
#